data_c3f50cc8b4df52a31f06862203418d8c
#
_entry.id   c3f50cc8b4df52a31f06862203418d8c
#
_cell.length_a   1.000
_cell.length_b   1.000
_cell.length_c   1.000
_cell.angle_alpha   90.00
_cell.angle_beta   90.00
_cell.angle_gamma   90.00
#
_symmetry.space_group_name_H-M   'P 1'
#
loop_
_entity.id
_entity.type
_entity.pdbx_description
1 polymer ?
#
loop_
_entity_poly.entity_id
_entity_poly.type
_entity_poly.pdbx_seq_one_letter_code
_entity_poly.pdbx_strand_id
1 'polypeptide(L)'
;MKKNQYSSIESIISTARKGGMYILVDDENRENEGDVVFCASDVSPKKINFMAKNARGLICLTLNVNQANKLGLSYMAPVNQSRNKTAFTVSIEAKKGITTGISAKDRSRTIKVATKKNVNKKDIVSPGHVFPIIARNGGVLVRAGHTEASVDISKLSKKNPAAVICEIMNEDGTMAKGQDLFKFANKHNLKIAKIEDLISYRLKKEKLIKLKNTSKINVANQIFKIKVFENLLDGSEHFALIKGNLSQATPPRVRVISSNVVESYLLNQNLPNSFSLSNPNLIIFV
;
A
#
# COMPACT_ATOMS: atom_id res chain seq x y z
N MET A 1 10.85 10.14 -30.54
CA MET A 1 11.33 9.58 -29.28
C MET A 1 10.27 9.83 -28.21
N LYS A 2 9.66 8.78 -27.62
CA LYS A 2 8.79 8.97 -26.44
C LYS A 2 9.68 9.46 -25.29
N LYS A 3 9.33 10.61 -24.67
CA LYS A 3 10.08 11.14 -23.51
C LYS A 3 10.03 10.11 -22.38
N ASN A 4 11.13 9.93 -21.66
CA ASN A 4 11.21 9.20 -20.41
C ASN A 4 10.40 9.97 -19.34
N GLN A 5 9.11 9.70 -19.26
CA GLN A 5 8.19 10.42 -18.37
C GLN A 5 7.30 9.42 -17.64
N TYR A 6 7.18 9.60 -16.33
CA TYR A 6 6.21 8.86 -15.53
C TYR A 6 4.77 9.22 -15.91
N SER A 7 3.90 8.24 -15.91
CA SER A 7 2.46 8.38 -16.13
C SER A 7 1.76 8.80 -14.83
N SER A 8 0.68 9.56 -14.94
CA SER A 8 -0.14 9.87 -13.77
C SER A 8 -0.80 8.61 -13.18
N ILE A 9 -1.13 8.66 -11.90
CA ILE A 9 -1.80 7.56 -11.19
C ILE A 9 -3.18 7.29 -11.77
N GLU A 10 -3.92 8.30 -12.20
CA GLU A 10 -5.20 8.15 -12.89
C GLU A 10 -5.04 7.34 -14.18
N SER A 11 -3.95 7.57 -14.90
CA SER A 11 -3.62 6.84 -16.13
C SER A 11 -3.30 5.35 -15.85
N ILE A 12 -2.59 5.06 -14.73
CA ILE A 12 -2.35 3.70 -14.26
C ILE A 12 -3.65 3.02 -13.83
N ILE A 13 -4.49 3.70 -13.02
CA ILE A 13 -5.80 3.18 -12.61
C ILE A 13 -6.69 2.87 -13.81
N SER A 14 -6.70 3.74 -14.82
CA SER A 14 -7.43 3.50 -16.07
C SER A 14 -6.91 2.27 -16.82
N THR A 15 -5.59 2.10 -16.89
CA THR A 15 -4.95 0.93 -17.50
C THR A 15 -5.31 -0.34 -16.74
N ALA A 16 -5.19 -0.34 -15.42
CA ALA A 16 -5.55 -1.45 -14.55
C ALA A 16 -7.03 -1.83 -14.68
N ARG A 17 -7.94 -0.84 -14.74
CA ARG A 17 -9.38 -1.05 -14.92
C ARG A 17 -9.70 -1.78 -16.23
N LYS A 18 -8.97 -1.47 -17.31
CA LYS A 18 -9.08 -2.14 -18.60
C LYS A 18 -8.36 -3.50 -18.67
N GLY A 19 -7.77 -3.95 -17.56
CA GLY A 19 -7.02 -5.21 -17.49
C GLY A 19 -5.61 -5.12 -18.07
N GLY A 20 -5.06 -3.93 -18.31
CA GLY A 20 -3.70 -3.76 -18.82
C GLY A 20 -2.63 -4.05 -17.77
N MET A 21 -1.40 -4.30 -18.24
CA MET A 21 -0.19 -4.32 -17.42
C MET A 21 0.41 -2.92 -17.35
N TYR A 22 1.12 -2.63 -16.26
CA TYR A 22 1.82 -1.37 -16.00
C TYR A 22 3.04 -1.63 -15.13
N ILE A 23 3.90 -0.64 -14.95
CA ILE A 23 5.09 -0.72 -14.11
C ILE A 23 4.91 0.23 -12.93
N LEU A 24 5.21 -0.24 -11.73
CA LEU A 24 5.39 0.56 -10.53
C LEU A 24 6.87 0.59 -10.17
N VAL A 25 7.34 1.75 -9.74
CA VAL A 25 8.74 1.97 -9.31
C VAL A 25 8.73 2.51 -7.90
N ASP A 26 9.54 1.95 -7.03
CA ASP A 26 9.69 2.44 -5.67
C ASP A 26 10.80 3.51 -5.54
N ASP A 27 11.00 3.99 -4.31
CA ASP A 27 11.94 5.07 -4.02
C ASP A 27 13.39 4.60 -4.20
N GLU A 28 14.26 5.53 -4.66
CA GLU A 28 15.69 5.28 -4.85
C GLU A 28 16.41 4.87 -3.56
N ASN A 29 15.93 5.34 -2.41
CA ASN A 29 16.48 5.00 -1.09
C ASN A 29 15.94 3.67 -0.54
N ARG A 30 14.94 3.03 -1.22
CA ARG A 30 14.38 1.75 -0.80
C ARG A 30 15.03 0.59 -1.56
N GLU A 31 14.53 0.21 -2.73
CA GLU A 31 15.07 -0.84 -3.61
C GLU A 31 15.55 -0.25 -4.93
N ASN A 32 14.93 0.87 -5.35
CA ASN A 32 15.13 1.51 -6.64
C ASN A 32 14.87 0.52 -7.79
N GLU A 33 13.79 -0.23 -7.69
CA GLU A 33 13.41 -1.29 -8.62
C GLU A 33 12.04 -1.01 -9.24
N GLY A 34 11.72 -1.74 -10.29
CA GLY A 34 10.44 -1.65 -10.96
C GLY A 34 9.82 -3.02 -11.17
N ASP A 35 8.53 -3.15 -10.85
CA ASP A 35 7.76 -4.36 -11.07
C ASP A 35 6.77 -4.18 -12.22
N VAL A 36 6.65 -5.19 -13.08
CA VAL A 36 5.48 -5.35 -13.95
C VAL A 36 4.31 -5.81 -13.08
N VAL A 37 3.19 -5.11 -13.20
CA VAL A 37 2.00 -5.32 -12.36
C VAL A 37 0.74 -5.44 -13.20
N PHE A 38 -0.20 -6.30 -12.77
CA PHE A 38 -1.59 -6.29 -13.23
C PHE A 38 -2.54 -6.80 -12.13
N CYS A 39 -3.82 -6.40 -12.18
CA CYS A 39 -4.81 -6.89 -11.21
C CYS A 39 -5.03 -8.40 -11.38
N ALA A 40 -5.00 -9.17 -10.29
CA ALA A 40 -5.08 -10.63 -10.33
C ALA A 40 -6.38 -11.17 -10.96
N SER A 41 -7.47 -10.39 -10.95
CA SER A 41 -8.71 -10.71 -11.66
C SER A 41 -8.54 -10.83 -13.19
N ASP A 42 -7.51 -10.21 -13.75
CA ASP A 42 -7.22 -10.21 -15.19
C ASP A 42 -6.12 -11.20 -15.57
N VAL A 43 -5.83 -12.15 -14.69
CA VAL A 43 -4.79 -13.15 -14.93
C VAL A 43 -5.08 -13.99 -16.15
N SER A 44 -4.04 -14.21 -16.96
CA SER A 44 -4.07 -15.10 -18.12
C SER A 44 -2.70 -15.76 -18.33
N PRO A 45 -2.65 -16.92 -19.00
CA PRO A 45 -1.37 -17.55 -19.34
C PRO A 45 -0.43 -16.62 -20.12
N LYS A 46 -1.00 -15.79 -21.01
CA LYS A 46 -0.23 -14.82 -21.80
C LYS A 46 0.50 -13.80 -20.93
N LYS A 47 -0.14 -13.28 -19.88
CA LYS A 47 0.47 -12.31 -18.96
C LYS A 47 1.53 -12.95 -18.08
N ILE A 48 1.26 -14.13 -17.54
CA ILE A 48 2.23 -14.90 -16.75
C ILE A 48 3.47 -15.22 -17.62
N ASN A 49 3.25 -15.67 -18.85
CA ASN A 49 4.35 -15.91 -19.78
C ASN A 49 5.13 -14.64 -20.13
N PHE A 50 4.43 -13.48 -20.27
CA PHE A 50 5.09 -12.20 -20.48
C PHE A 50 6.02 -11.86 -19.31
N MET A 51 5.55 -11.98 -18.08
CA MET A 51 6.38 -11.73 -16.88
C MET A 51 7.58 -12.66 -16.82
N ALA A 52 7.38 -13.97 -16.99
CA ALA A 52 8.45 -14.95 -16.95
C ALA A 52 9.52 -14.71 -18.03
N LYS A 53 9.09 -14.38 -19.26
CA LYS A 53 9.99 -14.19 -20.41
C LYS A 53 10.70 -12.85 -20.39
N ASN A 54 9.99 -11.77 -20.07
CA ASN A 54 10.48 -10.42 -20.28
C ASN A 54 10.91 -9.74 -18.98
N ALA A 55 10.13 -9.87 -17.88
CA ALA A 55 10.50 -9.28 -16.59
C ALA A 55 11.56 -10.14 -15.86
N ARG A 56 11.46 -11.46 -15.89
CA ARG A 56 12.43 -12.46 -15.38
C ARG A 56 12.52 -12.57 -13.86
N GLY A 57 11.85 -11.71 -13.09
CA GLY A 57 11.79 -11.74 -11.64
C GLY A 57 10.90 -12.85 -11.09
N LEU A 58 10.68 -12.85 -9.78
CA LEU A 58 9.80 -13.80 -9.10
C LEU A 58 8.34 -13.37 -9.29
N ILE A 59 7.53 -14.23 -9.90
CA ILE A 59 6.10 -13.95 -10.07
C ILE A 59 5.38 -14.19 -8.75
N CYS A 60 4.94 -13.09 -8.11
CA CYS A 60 4.28 -13.08 -6.81
C CYS A 60 2.80 -12.68 -6.92
N LEU A 61 1.98 -13.24 -6.03
CA LEU A 61 0.57 -12.90 -5.88
C LEU A 61 0.38 -12.03 -4.64
N THR A 62 0.12 -10.74 -4.81
CA THR A 62 -0.16 -9.84 -3.69
C THR A 62 -1.63 -9.94 -3.28
N LEU A 63 -1.88 -10.10 -1.99
CA LEU A 63 -3.20 -10.30 -1.40
C LEU A 63 -3.42 -9.35 -0.24
N ASN A 64 -4.66 -8.93 -0.02
CA ASN A 64 -5.02 -8.34 1.27
C ASN A 64 -5.12 -9.41 2.36
N VAL A 65 -5.10 -8.97 3.62
CA VAL A 65 -5.17 -9.84 4.81
C VAL A 65 -6.40 -10.75 4.78
N ASN A 66 -7.57 -10.21 4.40
CA ASN A 66 -8.81 -10.99 4.38
C ASN A 66 -8.75 -12.17 3.38
N GLN A 67 -8.16 -11.95 2.21
CA GLN A 67 -8.03 -13.01 1.20
C GLN A 67 -7.01 -14.07 1.66
N ALA A 68 -5.89 -13.65 2.25
CA ALA A 68 -4.90 -14.55 2.81
C ALA A 68 -5.49 -15.43 3.93
N ASN A 69 -6.30 -14.85 4.81
CA ASN A 69 -6.99 -15.58 5.89
C ASN A 69 -7.98 -16.62 5.35
N LYS A 70 -8.77 -16.28 4.31
CA LYS A 70 -9.68 -17.27 3.66
C LYS A 70 -8.94 -18.47 3.08
N LEU A 71 -7.74 -18.24 2.57
CA LEU A 71 -6.86 -19.29 2.05
C LEU A 71 -6.12 -20.06 3.16
N GLY A 72 -6.16 -19.58 4.41
CA GLY A 72 -5.44 -20.16 5.54
C GLY A 72 -3.93 -20.12 5.34
N LEU A 73 -3.40 -19.04 4.73
CA LEU A 73 -1.98 -18.91 4.45
C LEU A 73 -1.20 -18.59 5.73
N SER A 74 -0.17 -19.37 6.00
CA SER A 74 0.85 -19.07 7.02
C SER A 74 2.03 -18.31 6.40
N TYR A 75 2.72 -17.52 7.21
CA TYR A 75 3.98 -16.90 6.79
C TYR A 75 5.03 -17.98 6.47
N MET A 76 5.89 -17.69 5.50
CA MET A 76 6.94 -18.60 5.04
C MET A 76 7.97 -18.87 6.14
N ALA A 77 8.22 -17.88 7.01
CA ALA A 77 9.13 -18.01 8.14
C ALA A 77 8.45 -17.52 9.42
N PRO A 78 8.64 -18.20 10.57
CA PRO A 78 8.12 -17.74 11.88
C PRO A 78 8.63 -16.36 12.26
N VAL A 79 9.91 -16.08 11.96
CA VAL A 79 10.54 -14.76 12.18
C VAL A 79 11.03 -14.24 10.84
N ASN A 80 10.46 -13.11 10.41
CA ASN A 80 10.88 -12.48 9.15
C ASN A 80 12.17 -11.66 9.36
N GLN A 81 13.29 -12.16 8.87
CA GLN A 81 14.61 -11.52 8.95
C GLN A 81 14.98 -10.77 7.67
N SER A 82 14.11 -10.77 6.63
CA SER A 82 14.39 -10.06 5.38
C SER A 82 14.51 -8.54 5.58
N ARG A 83 15.41 -7.92 4.82
CA ARG A 83 15.71 -6.48 4.89
C ARG A 83 14.44 -5.62 4.85
N ASN A 84 13.54 -5.91 3.94
CA ASN A 84 12.32 -5.13 3.70
C ASN A 84 11.08 -5.67 4.43
N LYS A 85 11.25 -6.71 5.28
CA LYS A 85 10.16 -7.35 6.03
C LYS A 85 8.97 -7.73 5.13
N THR A 86 9.23 -8.13 3.88
CA THR A 86 8.21 -8.55 2.92
C THR A 86 7.48 -9.78 3.45
N ALA A 87 6.16 -9.71 3.53
CA ALA A 87 5.32 -10.70 4.20
C ALA A 87 5.00 -11.89 3.27
N PHE A 88 6.05 -12.63 2.86
CA PHE A 88 5.88 -13.87 2.12
C PHE A 88 5.12 -14.91 2.92
N THR A 89 4.23 -15.62 2.26
CA THR A 89 3.59 -16.83 2.78
C THR A 89 4.18 -18.07 2.15
N VAL A 90 3.80 -19.24 2.66
CA VAL A 90 4.07 -20.51 1.97
C VAL A 90 3.59 -20.42 0.52
N SER A 91 4.35 -21.00 -0.41
CA SER A 91 3.97 -21.07 -1.83
C SER A 91 2.76 -21.99 -2.03
N ILE A 92 1.98 -21.72 -3.06
CA ILE A 92 0.70 -22.40 -3.29
C ILE A 92 0.54 -22.92 -4.70
N GLU A 93 -0.37 -23.90 -4.84
CA GLU A 93 -0.93 -24.34 -6.11
C GLU A 93 -2.43 -24.55 -6.02
N ALA A 94 -3.13 -24.47 -7.17
CA ALA A 94 -4.53 -24.89 -7.25
C ALA A 94 -4.61 -26.41 -7.05
N LYS A 95 -5.51 -26.87 -6.17
CA LYS A 95 -5.69 -28.30 -5.92
C LYS A 95 -6.13 -29.10 -7.14
N LYS A 96 -6.80 -28.45 -8.12
CA LYS A 96 -7.33 -29.11 -9.33
C LYS A 96 -7.12 -28.26 -10.57
N GLY A 97 -6.94 -28.94 -11.70
CA GLY A 97 -6.86 -28.31 -13.02
C GLY A 97 -5.50 -27.71 -13.35
N ILE A 98 -4.46 -28.28 -12.79
CA ILE A 98 -3.05 -28.04 -13.09
C ILE A 98 -2.36 -29.35 -13.52
N THR A 99 -1.17 -29.23 -14.09
CA THR A 99 -0.26 -30.35 -14.38
C THR A 99 0.86 -30.39 -13.33
N THR A 100 2.04 -29.89 -13.66
CA THR A 100 3.18 -29.79 -12.73
C THR A 100 3.23 -28.49 -11.93
N GLY A 101 2.36 -27.52 -12.22
CA GLY A 101 2.23 -26.25 -11.49
C GLY A 101 3.04 -25.08 -12.06
N ILE A 102 4.23 -25.33 -12.62
CA ILE A 102 5.17 -24.27 -13.06
C ILE A 102 4.77 -23.57 -14.36
N SER A 103 3.99 -24.22 -15.23
CA SER A 103 3.64 -23.63 -16.52
C SER A 103 2.89 -22.29 -16.36
N ALA A 104 2.96 -21.42 -17.37
CA ALA A 104 2.19 -20.17 -17.36
C ALA A 104 0.68 -20.43 -17.25
N LYS A 105 0.20 -21.54 -17.80
CA LYS A 105 -1.19 -22.00 -17.69
C LYS A 105 -1.53 -22.39 -16.25
N ASP A 106 -0.69 -23.19 -15.60
CA ASP A 106 -0.91 -23.68 -14.25
C ASP A 106 -0.82 -22.55 -13.22
N ARG A 107 0.20 -21.69 -13.30
CA ARG A 107 0.32 -20.51 -12.43
C ARG A 107 -0.87 -19.56 -12.59
N SER A 108 -1.32 -19.31 -13.83
CA SER A 108 -2.52 -18.50 -14.06
C SER A 108 -3.77 -19.15 -13.47
N ARG A 109 -3.89 -20.48 -13.53
CA ARG A 109 -4.97 -21.24 -12.90
C ARG A 109 -4.95 -21.11 -11.39
N THR A 110 -3.78 -21.26 -10.78
CA THR A 110 -3.57 -21.11 -9.33
C THR A 110 -3.97 -19.72 -8.85
N ILE A 111 -3.49 -18.66 -9.51
CA ILE A 111 -3.87 -17.28 -9.19
C ILE A 111 -5.37 -17.07 -9.34
N LYS A 112 -5.98 -17.55 -10.42
CA LYS A 112 -7.43 -17.45 -10.65
C LYS A 112 -8.24 -18.15 -9.55
N VAL A 113 -7.79 -19.30 -9.07
CA VAL A 113 -8.42 -20.01 -7.96
C VAL A 113 -8.25 -19.25 -6.66
N ALA A 114 -7.02 -18.87 -6.31
CA ALA A 114 -6.69 -18.16 -5.07
C ALA A 114 -7.40 -16.81 -4.90
N THR A 115 -7.81 -16.18 -6.01
CA THR A 115 -8.45 -14.85 -5.98
C THR A 115 -9.96 -14.87 -6.19
N LYS A 116 -10.60 -16.04 -6.18
CA LYS A 116 -12.06 -16.16 -6.21
C LYS A 116 -12.69 -15.53 -4.95
N LYS A 117 -13.89 -14.96 -5.10
CA LYS A 117 -14.65 -14.37 -3.99
C LYS A 117 -14.94 -15.38 -2.88
N ASN A 118 -15.33 -16.62 -3.26
CA ASN A 118 -15.72 -17.69 -2.34
C ASN A 118 -14.63 -18.77 -2.24
N VAL A 119 -13.36 -18.39 -2.27
CA VAL A 119 -12.24 -19.33 -2.09
C VAL A 119 -12.10 -19.72 -0.62
N ASN A 120 -11.64 -20.93 -0.39
CA ASN A 120 -11.27 -21.43 0.92
C ASN A 120 -9.96 -22.25 0.85
N LYS A 121 -9.42 -22.62 2.02
CA LYS A 121 -8.15 -23.35 2.12
C LYS A 121 -8.13 -24.70 1.39
N LYS A 122 -9.30 -25.33 1.13
CA LYS A 122 -9.38 -26.62 0.42
C LYS A 122 -9.21 -26.51 -1.09
N ASP A 123 -9.24 -25.27 -1.63
CA ASP A 123 -9.09 -25.02 -3.08
C ASP A 123 -7.63 -24.95 -3.54
N ILE A 124 -6.71 -24.83 -2.60
CA ILE A 124 -5.26 -24.77 -2.83
C ILE A 124 -4.53 -25.85 -2.06
N VAL A 125 -3.29 -26.09 -2.46
CA VAL A 125 -2.30 -26.93 -1.77
C VAL A 125 -0.99 -26.17 -1.61
N SER A 126 -0.14 -26.60 -0.70
CA SER A 126 1.19 -26.06 -0.45
C SER A 126 2.16 -27.23 -0.24
N PRO A 127 3.43 -27.15 -0.68
CA PRO A 127 4.02 -26.05 -1.45
C PRO A 127 3.53 -25.99 -2.91
N GLY A 128 3.91 -24.95 -3.65
CA GLY A 128 3.60 -24.77 -5.06
C GLY A 128 4.47 -23.73 -5.77
N HIS A 129 4.05 -23.28 -6.96
CA HIS A 129 4.84 -22.41 -7.83
C HIS A 129 4.29 -20.96 -7.93
N VAL A 130 3.33 -20.57 -7.09
CA VAL A 130 2.89 -19.19 -6.93
C VAL A 130 3.22 -18.76 -5.49
N PHE A 131 3.80 -17.59 -5.34
CA PHE A 131 4.31 -17.04 -4.08
C PHE A 131 3.40 -15.90 -3.60
N PRO A 132 2.47 -16.15 -2.65
CA PRO A 132 1.64 -15.08 -2.12
C PRO A 132 2.41 -14.18 -1.16
N ILE A 133 2.11 -12.88 -1.23
CA ILE A 133 2.62 -11.85 -0.32
C ILE A 133 1.44 -11.08 0.26
N ILE A 134 1.42 -10.89 1.57
CA ILE A 134 0.34 -10.19 2.26
C ILE A 134 0.64 -8.70 2.33
N ALA A 135 -0.21 -7.88 1.72
CA ALA A 135 -0.15 -6.42 1.85
C ALA A 135 -0.60 -5.97 3.25
N ARG A 136 0.08 -4.99 3.81
CA ARG A 136 -0.31 -4.39 5.10
C ARG A 136 -1.63 -3.62 4.96
N ASN A 137 -2.45 -3.66 6.01
CA ASN A 137 -3.62 -2.78 6.11
C ASN A 137 -3.14 -1.31 6.05
N GLY A 138 -3.93 -0.45 5.40
CA GLY A 138 -3.52 0.92 5.11
C GLY A 138 -2.76 1.09 3.78
N GLY A 139 -2.24 -0.01 3.19
CA GLY A 139 -1.59 -0.01 1.88
C GLY A 139 -0.32 0.84 1.84
N VAL A 140 -0.08 1.58 0.74
CA VAL A 140 1.13 2.40 0.57
C VAL A 140 1.30 3.49 1.61
N LEU A 141 0.25 3.88 2.32
CA LEU A 141 0.32 4.88 3.40
C LEU A 141 0.96 4.31 4.68
N VAL A 142 1.06 2.99 4.80
CA VAL A 142 1.72 2.29 5.92
C VAL A 142 3.06 1.69 5.50
N ARG A 143 3.14 1.17 4.27
CA ARG A 143 4.38 0.61 3.70
C ARG A 143 4.47 0.93 2.21
N ALA A 144 5.44 1.75 1.83
CA ALA A 144 5.67 2.23 0.45
C ALA A 144 6.33 1.15 -0.44
N GLY A 145 5.73 -0.05 -0.53
CA GLY A 145 6.25 -1.17 -1.32
C GLY A 145 5.34 -1.58 -2.47
N HIS A 146 5.91 -2.31 -3.46
CA HIS A 146 5.20 -2.83 -4.63
C HIS A 146 3.98 -3.69 -4.24
N THR A 147 4.09 -4.48 -3.16
CA THR A 147 3.01 -5.30 -2.61
C THR A 147 1.77 -4.46 -2.28
N GLU A 148 1.95 -3.42 -1.47
CA GLU A 148 0.89 -2.52 -1.05
C GLU A 148 0.35 -1.71 -2.23
N ALA A 149 1.26 -1.17 -3.06
CA ALA A 149 0.91 -0.35 -4.21
C ALA A 149 0.04 -1.12 -5.22
N SER A 150 0.37 -2.37 -5.51
CA SER A 150 -0.36 -3.21 -6.45
C SER A 150 -1.79 -3.53 -5.96
N VAL A 151 -1.95 -3.81 -4.67
CA VAL A 151 -3.25 -4.04 -4.04
C VAL A 151 -4.08 -2.74 -4.02
N ASP A 152 -3.47 -1.60 -3.74
CA ASP A 152 -4.16 -0.31 -3.73
C ASP A 152 -4.63 0.10 -5.13
N ILE A 153 -3.80 -0.05 -6.16
CA ILE A 153 -4.24 0.18 -7.56
C ILE A 153 -5.40 -0.74 -7.93
N SER A 154 -5.38 -2.00 -7.49
CA SER A 154 -6.49 -2.93 -7.72
C SER A 154 -7.80 -2.43 -7.09
N LYS A 155 -7.75 -1.96 -5.82
CA LYS A 155 -8.90 -1.34 -5.13
C LYS A 155 -9.39 -0.06 -5.85
N LEU A 156 -8.48 0.85 -6.18
CA LEU A 156 -8.80 2.10 -6.89
C LEU A 156 -9.37 1.84 -8.30
N SER A 157 -9.02 0.70 -8.90
CA SER A 157 -9.58 0.23 -10.17
C SER A 157 -10.93 -0.47 -10.01
N LYS A 158 -11.49 -0.53 -8.78
CA LYS A 158 -12.74 -1.24 -8.44
C LYS A 158 -12.70 -2.73 -8.75
N LYS A 159 -11.52 -3.36 -8.58
CA LYS A 159 -11.29 -4.79 -8.74
C LYS A 159 -11.05 -5.47 -7.40
N ASN A 160 -10.98 -6.80 -7.40
CA ASN A 160 -10.56 -7.55 -6.22
C ASN A 160 -9.21 -7.04 -5.73
N PRO A 161 -9.02 -6.78 -4.41
CA PRO A 161 -7.77 -6.26 -3.85
C PRO A 161 -6.65 -7.32 -3.85
N ALA A 162 -6.25 -7.71 -5.04
CA ALA A 162 -5.19 -8.67 -5.32
C ALA A 162 -4.54 -8.32 -6.67
N ALA A 163 -3.23 -8.50 -6.77
CA ALA A 163 -2.47 -8.25 -7.98
C ALA A 163 -1.38 -9.31 -8.19
N VAL A 164 -0.84 -9.34 -9.39
CA VAL A 164 0.36 -10.10 -9.72
C VAL A 164 1.47 -9.11 -10.00
N ILE A 165 2.62 -9.33 -9.38
CA ILE A 165 3.82 -8.50 -9.51
C ILE A 165 4.99 -9.37 -9.95
N CYS A 166 5.96 -8.78 -10.62
CA CYS A 166 7.20 -9.44 -11.03
C CYS A 166 8.26 -8.37 -11.25
N GLU A 167 9.38 -8.48 -10.59
CA GLU A 167 10.52 -7.57 -10.71
C GLU A 167 11.08 -7.60 -12.13
N ILE A 168 11.60 -6.47 -12.61
CA ILE A 168 12.23 -6.33 -13.93
C ILE A 168 13.74 -6.49 -13.78
N MET A 169 14.27 -7.49 -14.45
CA MET A 169 15.70 -7.76 -14.52
C MET A 169 16.24 -7.50 -15.94
N ASN A 170 17.48 -7.05 -16.02
CA ASN A 170 18.24 -6.93 -17.26
C ASN A 170 18.60 -8.31 -17.84
N GLU A 171 19.11 -8.35 -19.06
CA GLU A 171 19.48 -9.61 -19.74
C GLU A 171 20.66 -10.33 -19.09
N ASP A 172 21.52 -9.57 -18.42
CA ASP A 172 22.66 -10.08 -17.65
C ASP A 172 22.29 -10.56 -16.23
N GLY A 173 21.01 -10.49 -15.84
CA GLY A 173 20.53 -10.91 -14.52
C GLY A 173 20.59 -9.84 -13.45
N THR A 174 21.10 -8.64 -13.74
CA THR A 174 21.06 -7.50 -12.80
C THR A 174 19.65 -6.89 -12.75
N MET A 175 19.35 -6.16 -11.65
CA MET A 175 18.06 -5.47 -11.53
C MET A 175 18.01 -4.26 -12.46
N ALA A 176 16.92 -4.12 -13.22
CA ALA A 176 16.69 -2.95 -14.05
C ALA A 176 16.36 -1.74 -13.16
N LYS A 177 17.09 -0.63 -13.36
CA LYS A 177 16.93 0.62 -12.58
C LYS A 177 16.93 1.84 -13.51
N GLY A 178 16.33 2.94 -13.05
CA GLY A 178 16.38 4.23 -13.71
C GLY A 178 16.03 4.14 -15.20
N GLN A 179 17.00 4.40 -16.08
CA GLN A 179 16.82 4.42 -17.53
C GLN A 179 16.44 3.06 -18.13
N ASP A 180 16.85 1.95 -17.52
CA ASP A 180 16.54 0.62 -18.04
C ASP A 180 15.06 0.30 -17.87
N LEU A 181 14.42 0.79 -16.81
CA LEU A 181 12.97 0.69 -16.63
C LEU A 181 12.21 1.45 -17.72
N PHE A 182 12.68 2.63 -18.13
CA PHE A 182 12.08 3.37 -19.25
C PHE A 182 12.29 2.67 -20.60
N LYS A 183 13.49 2.08 -20.84
CA LYS A 183 13.74 1.27 -22.05
C LYS A 183 12.79 0.09 -22.10
N PHE A 184 12.62 -0.63 -20.99
CA PHE A 184 11.69 -1.75 -20.89
C PHE A 184 10.23 -1.29 -21.11
N ALA A 185 9.79 -0.22 -20.45
CA ALA A 185 8.46 0.35 -20.60
C ALA A 185 8.16 0.72 -22.06
N ASN A 186 9.12 1.39 -22.75
CA ASN A 186 8.97 1.78 -24.15
C ASN A 186 8.95 0.57 -25.08
N LYS A 187 9.86 -0.41 -24.88
CA LYS A 187 9.94 -1.65 -25.68
C LYS A 187 8.62 -2.42 -25.65
N HIS A 188 7.95 -2.46 -24.50
CA HIS A 188 6.73 -3.23 -24.30
C HIS A 188 5.45 -2.39 -24.29
N ASN A 189 5.55 -1.08 -24.57
CA ASN A 189 4.43 -0.13 -24.54
C ASN A 189 3.65 -0.16 -23.23
N LEU A 190 4.36 -0.24 -22.10
CA LEU A 190 3.80 -0.21 -20.75
C LEU A 190 3.89 1.21 -20.17
N LYS A 191 2.90 1.56 -19.38
CA LYS A 191 2.94 2.78 -18.55
C LYS A 191 3.76 2.51 -17.31
N ILE A 192 4.48 3.54 -16.85
CA ILE A 192 5.33 3.49 -15.67
C ILE A 192 4.96 4.63 -14.72
N ALA A 193 4.84 4.37 -13.42
CA ALA A 193 4.57 5.38 -12.40
C ALA A 193 5.33 5.08 -11.11
N LYS A 194 5.53 6.12 -10.29
CA LYS A 194 6.15 6.01 -8.98
C LYS A 194 5.15 5.66 -7.89
N ILE A 195 5.57 4.87 -6.90
CA ILE A 195 4.78 4.59 -5.70
C ILE A 195 4.60 5.87 -4.87
N GLU A 196 5.55 6.78 -4.86
CA GLU A 196 5.46 8.11 -4.23
C GLU A 196 4.25 8.92 -4.76
N ASP A 197 4.02 8.88 -6.08
CA ASP A 197 2.87 9.55 -6.69
C ASP A 197 1.55 8.92 -6.24
N LEU A 198 1.51 7.59 -6.02
CA LEU A 198 0.34 6.90 -5.48
C LEU A 198 0.07 7.29 -4.03
N ILE A 199 1.11 7.43 -3.20
CA ILE A 199 0.99 7.95 -1.83
C ILE A 199 0.37 9.35 -1.86
N SER A 200 0.94 10.25 -2.66
CA SER A 200 0.44 11.62 -2.82
C SER A 200 -1.01 11.66 -3.34
N TYR A 201 -1.35 10.78 -4.27
CA TYR A 201 -2.71 10.64 -4.79
C TYR A 201 -3.70 10.24 -3.70
N ARG A 202 -3.38 9.19 -2.90
CA ARG A 202 -4.24 8.71 -1.82
C ARG A 202 -4.42 9.75 -0.71
N LEU A 203 -3.32 10.42 -0.28
CA LEU A 203 -3.38 11.50 0.71
C LEU A 203 -4.30 12.65 0.28
N LYS A 204 -4.34 12.99 -1.02
CA LYS A 204 -5.20 14.05 -1.56
C LYS A 204 -6.66 13.63 -1.74
N LYS A 205 -6.93 12.35 -1.99
CA LYS A 205 -8.28 11.87 -2.38
C LYS A 205 -9.04 11.17 -1.27
N GLU A 206 -8.35 10.60 -0.28
CA GLU A 206 -8.97 9.82 0.80
C GLU A 206 -9.15 10.67 2.05
N LYS A 207 -10.26 10.48 2.74
CA LYS A 207 -10.46 11.02 4.09
C LYS A 207 -9.86 10.02 5.08
N LEU A 208 -8.67 10.32 5.59
CA LEU A 208 -7.92 9.43 6.46
C LEU A 208 -8.25 9.62 7.94
N ILE A 209 -8.97 10.67 8.29
CA ILE A 209 -9.37 10.99 9.65
C ILE A 209 -10.89 11.12 9.77
N LYS A 210 -11.43 10.67 10.88
CA LYS A 210 -12.86 10.75 11.23
C LYS A 210 -13.04 11.48 12.57
N LEU A 211 -13.88 12.51 12.58
CA LEU A 211 -14.27 13.16 13.84
C LEU A 211 -15.08 12.16 14.67
N LYS A 212 -14.61 11.83 15.88
CA LYS A 212 -15.30 10.95 16.85
C LYS A 212 -16.15 11.74 17.83
N ASN A 213 -15.57 12.80 18.40
CA ASN A 213 -16.25 13.57 19.45
C ASN A 213 -15.89 15.05 19.38
N THR A 214 -16.77 15.87 19.93
CA THR A 214 -16.54 17.29 20.15
C THR A 214 -17.12 17.67 21.51
N SER A 215 -16.31 18.28 22.37
CA SER A 215 -16.75 18.77 23.67
C SER A 215 -16.04 20.08 24.01
N LYS A 216 -16.36 20.65 25.18
CA LYS A 216 -15.66 21.82 25.72
C LYS A 216 -14.88 21.37 26.96
N ILE A 217 -13.66 21.87 27.10
CA ILE A 217 -12.83 21.65 28.29
C ILE A 217 -12.31 22.97 28.82
N ASN A 218 -12.11 23.05 30.13
CA ASN A 218 -11.43 24.17 30.78
C ASN A 218 -9.99 23.79 31.04
N VAL A 219 -9.05 24.55 30.49
CA VAL A 219 -7.61 24.34 30.68
C VAL A 219 -7.01 25.68 31.10
N ALA A 220 -6.36 25.73 32.23
CA ALA A 220 -5.76 26.95 32.78
C ALA A 220 -6.73 28.17 32.76
N ASN A 221 -7.95 27.99 33.29
CA ASN A 221 -9.03 28.98 33.32
C ASN A 221 -9.47 29.52 31.94
N GLN A 222 -9.21 28.79 30.88
CA GLN A 222 -9.63 29.13 29.51
C GLN A 222 -10.47 27.99 28.93
N ILE A 223 -11.57 28.36 28.26
CA ILE A 223 -12.45 27.40 27.58
C ILE A 223 -11.95 27.09 26.21
N PHE A 224 -11.68 25.83 25.94
CA PHE A 224 -11.32 25.29 24.64
C PHE A 224 -12.41 24.34 24.12
N LYS A 225 -12.60 24.35 22.82
CA LYS A 225 -13.34 23.30 22.13
C LYS A 225 -12.36 22.19 21.79
N ILE A 226 -12.55 20.99 22.36
CA ILE A 226 -11.77 19.80 22.00
C ILE A 226 -12.49 19.02 20.91
N LYS A 227 -11.75 18.61 19.89
CA LYS A 227 -12.19 17.65 18.87
C LYS A 227 -11.29 16.45 18.90
N VAL A 228 -11.88 15.25 18.95
CA VAL A 228 -11.19 13.97 18.90
C VAL A 228 -11.38 13.38 17.51
N PHE A 229 -10.28 13.02 16.88
CA PHE A 229 -10.25 12.40 15.54
C PHE A 229 -9.63 11.02 15.65
N GLU A 230 -10.19 10.07 14.91
CA GLU A 230 -9.65 8.74 14.70
C GLU A 230 -8.92 8.70 13.35
N ASN A 231 -7.68 8.22 13.35
CA ASN A 231 -6.96 7.86 12.15
C ASN A 231 -7.50 6.52 11.62
N LEU A 232 -8.04 6.51 10.42
CA LEU A 232 -8.65 5.31 9.82
C LEU A 232 -7.63 4.27 9.34
N LEU A 233 -6.33 4.58 9.36
CA LEU A 233 -5.26 3.66 8.96
C LEU A 233 -4.84 2.72 10.08
N ASP A 234 -4.73 3.23 11.29
CA ASP A 234 -4.16 2.52 12.45
C ASP A 234 -5.04 2.57 13.70
N GLY A 235 -6.16 3.33 13.67
CA GLY A 235 -7.06 3.51 14.80
C GLY A 235 -6.55 4.46 15.88
N SER A 236 -5.41 5.11 15.66
CA SER A 236 -4.89 6.10 16.62
C SER A 236 -5.82 7.30 16.77
N GLU A 237 -5.82 7.92 17.94
CA GLU A 237 -6.63 9.10 18.22
C GLU A 237 -5.76 10.34 18.29
N HIS A 238 -6.23 11.39 17.65
CA HIS A 238 -5.60 12.72 17.63
C HIS A 238 -6.57 13.75 18.21
N PHE A 239 -6.03 14.74 18.92
CA PHE A 239 -6.83 15.75 19.58
C PHE A 239 -6.52 17.13 19.01
N ALA A 240 -7.56 17.94 18.82
CA ALA A 240 -7.42 19.34 18.47
C ALA A 240 -8.09 20.22 19.52
N LEU A 241 -7.32 21.08 20.16
CA LEU A 241 -7.82 22.14 21.07
C LEU A 241 -7.97 23.42 20.28
N ILE A 242 -9.17 23.99 20.26
CA ILE A 242 -9.52 25.17 19.49
C ILE A 242 -9.95 26.27 20.47
N LYS A 243 -9.27 27.43 20.40
CA LYS A 243 -9.62 28.64 21.15
C LYS A 243 -10.32 29.64 20.23
N GLY A 244 -11.52 30.06 20.61
CA GLY A 244 -12.32 31.00 19.83
C GLY A 244 -12.97 30.36 18.58
N ASN A 245 -13.35 31.21 17.62
CA ASN A 245 -13.96 30.79 16.37
C ASN A 245 -12.93 30.74 15.26
N LEU A 246 -12.85 29.60 14.55
CA LEU A 246 -12.05 29.48 13.33
C LEU A 246 -12.86 30.10 12.18
N SER A 247 -12.37 31.20 11.62
CA SER A 247 -12.94 31.85 10.44
C SER A 247 -12.19 31.41 9.18
N GLN A 248 -12.89 31.33 8.05
CA GLN A 248 -12.23 31.08 6.76
C GLN A 248 -11.44 32.30 6.26
N ALA A 249 -11.72 33.50 6.78
CA ALA A 249 -11.10 34.75 6.36
C ALA A 249 -9.67 34.94 6.92
N THR A 250 -9.36 34.34 8.07
CA THR A 250 -8.04 34.45 8.71
C THR A 250 -7.47 33.08 9.02
N PRO A 251 -6.30 32.72 8.49
CA PRO A 251 -5.65 31.46 8.84
C PRO A 251 -5.39 31.37 10.35
N PRO A 252 -5.80 30.28 11.02
CA PRO A 252 -5.52 30.12 12.44
C PRO A 252 -4.02 29.88 12.67
N ARG A 253 -3.51 30.37 13.81
CA ARG A 253 -2.20 29.92 14.27
C ARG A 253 -2.30 28.52 14.79
N VAL A 254 -1.53 27.59 14.21
CA VAL A 254 -1.56 26.17 14.57
C VAL A 254 -0.27 25.76 15.26
N ARG A 255 -0.39 25.03 16.35
CA ARG A 255 0.72 24.34 16.99
C ARG A 255 0.47 22.84 16.94
N VAL A 256 1.42 22.08 16.44
CA VAL A 256 1.39 20.62 16.46
C VAL A 256 2.33 20.12 17.56
N ILE A 257 1.84 19.21 18.39
CA ILE A 257 2.59 18.62 19.50
C ILE A 257 2.52 17.12 19.35
N SER A 258 3.68 16.48 19.18
CA SER A 258 3.83 15.04 19.31
C SER A 258 4.17 14.75 20.78
N SER A 259 3.20 14.23 21.52
CA SER A 259 3.42 13.84 22.92
C SER A 259 2.48 12.72 23.31
N ASN A 260 2.96 11.83 24.17
CA ASN A 260 2.10 10.93 24.91
C ASN A 260 1.38 11.72 25.99
N VAL A 261 0.22 12.31 25.66
CA VAL A 261 -0.58 13.16 26.56
C VAL A 261 -0.93 12.42 27.85
N VAL A 262 -1.19 11.13 27.77
CA VAL A 262 -1.51 10.27 28.92
C VAL A 262 -0.31 10.16 29.85
N GLU A 263 0.87 9.97 29.33
CA GLU A 263 2.12 9.86 30.07
C GLU A 263 2.48 11.18 30.77
N SER A 264 2.34 12.30 30.05
CA SER A 264 2.56 13.65 30.58
C SER A 264 1.56 14.02 31.67
N TYR A 265 0.30 13.56 31.57
CA TYR A 265 -0.76 13.84 32.55
C TYR A 265 -0.67 12.93 33.80
N LEU A 266 -0.40 11.63 33.58
CA LEU A 266 -0.31 10.66 34.68
C LEU A 266 0.99 10.76 35.48
N LEU A 267 2.09 11.15 34.84
CA LEU A 267 3.39 11.29 35.51
C LEU A 267 3.60 12.66 36.17
N ASN A 268 2.58 13.53 36.16
CA ASN A 268 2.63 14.88 36.79
C ASN A 268 3.89 15.68 36.35
N GLN A 269 4.47 15.35 35.21
CA GLN A 269 5.58 16.10 34.66
C GLN A 269 5.03 17.40 34.11
N ASN A 270 5.48 18.50 34.63
CA ASN A 270 5.16 19.85 34.17
C ASN A 270 5.15 19.86 32.63
N LEU A 271 4.01 20.20 32.05
CA LEU A 271 3.93 20.55 30.64
C LEU A 271 5.08 21.50 30.37
N PRO A 272 5.91 21.29 29.33
CA PRO A 272 7.10 22.11 29.12
C PRO A 272 6.73 23.58 29.24
N ASN A 273 7.58 24.41 29.85
CA ASN A 273 7.38 25.87 30.00
C ASN A 273 7.09 26.59 28.67
N SER A 274 7.29 25.91 27.55
CA SER A 274 6.83 26.30 26.22
C SER A 274 5.32 26.18 26.01
N PHE A 275 4.53 25.67 26.94
CA PHE A 275 3.07 25.60 26.88
C PHE A 275 2.42 26.95 27.25
N SER A 276 2.94 28.04 26.70
CA SER A 276 2.22 29.31 26.71
C SER A 276 0.97 29.17 25.86
N LEU A 277 -0.16 28.98 26.50
CA LEU A 277 -1.49 28.99 25.91
C LEU A 277 -1.87 30.38 25.36
N SER A 278 -0.96 31.33 25.45
CA SER A 278 -1.27 32.74 25.24
C SER A 278 -1.54 33.12 23.78
N ASN A 279 -1.26 32.25 22.80
CA ASN A 279 -1.35 32.70 21.41
C ASN A 279 -1.79 31.76 20.28
N PRO A 280 -1.87 30.42 20.34
CA PRO A 280 -2.42 29.63 19.26
C PRO A 280 -3.95 29.57 19.29
N ASN A 281 -4.59 29.70 18.11
CA ASN A 281 -6.03 29.46 17.96
C ASN A 281 -6.35 27.95 17.88
N LEU A 282 -5.36 27.13 17.55
CA LEU A 282 -5.48 25.69 17.37
C LEU A 282 -4.21 24.98 17.84
N ILE A 283 -4.37 23.99 18.72
CA ILE A 283 -3.30 23.08 19.13
C ILE A 283 -3.71 21.69 18.73
N ILE A 284 -2.84 20.97 18.02
CA ILE A 284 -3.07 19.59 17.57
C ILE A 284 -2.07 18.68 18.29
N PHE A 285 -2.59 17.63 18.92
CA PHE A 285 -1.81 16.56 19.50
C PHE A 285 -1.87 15.35 18.58
N VAL A 286 -0.72 14.79 18.23
CA VAL A 286 -0.52 13.63 17.34
C VAL A 286 0.33 12.56 18.00
#